data_c126cf2cb727b48e2d08f52b06611ba6
#
_entry.id   c126cf2cb727b48e2d08f52b06611ba6
#
_cell.length_a   1.000
_cell.length_b   1.000
_cell.length_c   1.000
_cell.angle_alpha   90.00
_cell.angle_beta   90.00
_cell.angle_gamma   90.00
#
_symmetry.space_group_name_H-M   'P 1'
#
loop_
_entity.id
_entity.type
_entity.pdbx_description
1 polymer ?
#
loop_
_entity_poly.entity_id
_entity_poly.type
_entity_poly.pdbx_seq_one_letter_code
_entity_poly.pdbx_strand_id
1 'polypeptide(L)'
;MKAFRVIFAIILLLTFSQYHSAAQDVKKINIADLEKILSSRTDKLYVLNLWATWCAPCVKELPAFEKVAAEYDRSKVEFIMVSLDFPSQIETQLIPFLKKRQITLDVSVMMETDHNLWIEKVDPSWQGNILSTLFFNNSDRKRHFHPGEIDENELRKMIKKLI
;
A
#
# COMPACT_ATOMS: atom_id res chain seq x y z
N MET A 1 40.32 -31.21 14.38
CA MET A 1 38.87 -31.37 14.17
C MET A 1 37.98 -30.47 15.07
N LYS A 2 38.31 -30.29 16.37
CA LYS A 2 37.51 -29.42 17.27
C LYS A 2 37.55 -27.93 16.87
N ALA A 3 38.71 -27.38 16.47
CA ALA A 3 38.88 -25.98 16.05
C ALA A 3 38.06 -25.64 14.78
N PHE A 4 38.00 -26.55 13.81
CA PHE A 4 37.22 -26.36 12.56
C PHE A 4 35.70 -26.32 12.80
N ARG A 5 35.21 -27.13 13.75
CA ARG A 5 33.80 -27.12 14.17
C ARG A 5 33.40 -25.83 14.86
N VAL A 6 34.29 -25.24 15.68
CA VAL A 6 34.03 -23.98 16.38
C VAL A 6 33.99 -22.81 15.40
N ILE A 7 34.92 -22.77 14.43
CA ILE A 7 34.95 -21.72 13.40
C ILE A 7 33.71 -21.77 12.51
N PHE A 8 33.27 -22.97 12.12
CA PHE A 8 32.06 -23.15 11.31
C PHE A 8 30.78 -22.70 12.05
N ALA A 9 30.69 -22.98 13.37
CA ALA A 9 29.58 -22.54 14.21
C ALA A 9 29.56 -21.02 14.39
N ILE A 10 30.72 -20.35 14.49
CA ILE A 10 30.82 -18.89 14.59
C ILE A 10 30.42 -18.22 13.27
N ILE A 11 30.83 -18.76 12.12
CA ILE A 11 30.44 -18.26 10.81
C ILE A 11 28.92 -18.39 10.59
N LEU A 12 28.31 -19.50 11.01
CA LEU A 12 26.87 -19.73 10.92
C LEU A 12 26.07 -18.75 11.80
N LEU A 13 26.61 -18.39 12.98
CA LEU A 13 26.01 -17.39 13.88
C LEU A 13 26.12 -15.95 13.34
N LEU A 14 27.19 -15.62 12.61
CA LEU A 14 27.39 -14.31 12.03
C LEU A 14 26.53 -14.05 10.79
N THR A 15 26.13 -15.10 10.06
CA THR A 15 25.23 -14.96 8.89
C THR A 15 23.76 -14.76 9.27
N PHE A 16 23.37 -15.07 10.51
CA PHE A 16 21.98 -14.92 10.99
C PHE A 16 21.62 -13.50 11.44
N SER A 17 22.60 -12.57 11.48
CA SER A 17 22.43 -11.23 12.07
C SER A 17 22.10 -10.10 11.09
N GLN A 18 21.68 -10.39 9.87
CA GLN A 18 21.45 -9.34 8.84
C GLN A 18 19.99 -9.22 8.39
N TYR A 19 19.02 -9.64 9.20
CA TYR A 19 17.66 -9.17 8.96
C TYR A 19 17.54 -7.72 9.49
N HIS A 20 18.09 -6.79 8.75
CA HIS A 20 17.72 -5.39 8.90
C HIS A 20 16.26 -5.28 8.49
N SER A 21 15.38 -5.20 9.49
CA SER A 21 14.06 -4.65 9.26
C SER A 21 14.27 -3.19 8.84
N ALA A 22 14.30 -2.95 7.54
CA ALA A 22 14.26 -1.59 7.03
C ALA A 22 13.04 -0.94 7.68
N ALA A 23 13.25 0.15 8.40
CA ALA A 23 12.16 0.93 8.92
C ALA A 23 11.31 1.32 7.72
N GLN A 24 10.04 0.90 7.72
CA GLN A 24 9.13 1.26 6.64
C GLN A 24 8.97 2.78 6.67
N ASP A 25 9.53 3.44 5.67
CA ASP A 25 9.43 4.90 5.53
C ASP A 25 8.05 5.23 4.98
N VAL A 26 7.22 5.86 5.81
CA VAL A 26 5.87 6.27 5.42
C VAL A 26 5.96 7.61 4.72
N LYS A 27 5.67 7.63 3.43
CA LYS A 27 5.69 8.85 2.62
C LYS A 27 4.51 9.76 2.99
N LYS A 28 4.82 11.00 3.36
CA LYS A 28 3.80 12.04 3.57
C LYS A 28 3.44 12.66 2.23
N ILE A 29 2.15 12.64 1.86
CA ILE A 29 1.66 13.20 0.60
C ILE A 29 0.61 14.29 0.86
N ASN A 30 0.61 15.30 0.01
CA ASN A 30 -0.39 16.36 -0.03
C ASN A 30 -1.30 16.21 -1.26
N ILE A 31 -2.23 17.14 -1.46
CA ILE A 31 -3.14 17.12 -2.62
C ILE A 31 -2.39 17.15 -3.95
N ALA A 32 -1.34 17.94 -4.08
CA ALA A 32 -0.56 18.03 -5.33
C ALA A 32 0.17 16.72 -5.63
N ASP A 33 0.68 16.00 -4.60
CA ASP A 33 1.29 14.69 -4.75
C ASP A 33 0.25 13.65 -5.20
N LEU A 34 -0.96 13.68 -4.61
CA LEU A 34 -2.07 12.84 -5.01
C LEU A 34 -2.46 13.08 -6.46
N GLU A 35 -2.62 14.35 -6.87
CA GLU A 35 -2.94 14.71 -8.25
C GLU A 35 -1.85 14.23 -9.24
N LYS A 36 -0.59 14.33 -8.85
CA LYS A 36 0.52 13.79 -9.64
C LYS A 36 0.43 12.28 -9.81
N ILE A 37 0.08 11.54 -8.76
CA ILE A 37 -0.17 10.09 -8.82
C ILE A 37 -1.33 9.82 -9.78
N LEU A 38 -2.47 10.48 -9.57
CA LEU A 38 -3.70 10.27 -10.35
C LEU A 38 -3.57 10.68 -11.83
N SER A 39 -2.64 11.58 -12.16
CA SER A 39 -2.37 12.01 -13.54
C SER A 39 -1.21 11.29 -14.21
N SER A 40 -0.57 10.34 -13.51
CA SER A 40 0.56 9.56 -14.05
C SER A 40 0.18 8.85 -15.34
N ARG A 41 0.97 9.06 -16.41
CA ARG A 41 0.76 8.42 -17.72
C ARG A 41 1.87 7.42 -17.98
N THR A 42 1.66 6.22 -17.52
CA THR A 42 2.53 5.06 -17.76
C THR A 42 1.67 3.90 -18.24
N ASP A 43 2.29 2.87 -18.78
CA ASP A 43 1.57 1.66 -19.22
C ASP A 43 1.22 0.71 -18.04
N LYS A 44 1.32 1.22 -16.79
CA LYS A 44 0.99 0.47 -15.60
C LYS A 44 -0.49 0.61 -15.25
N LEU A 45 -1.05 -0.46 -14.68
CA LEU A 45 -2.26 -0.36 -13.89
C LEU A 45 -1.89 0.07 -12.46
N TYR A 46 -2.50 1.12 -11.98
CA TYR A 46 -2.41 1.55 -10.58
C TYR A 46 -3.60 1.03 -9.80
N VAL A 47 -3.32 0.52 -8.60
CA VAL A 47 -4.31 0.09 -7.60
C VAL A 47 -4.13 0.97 -6.38
N LEU A 48 -4.92 2.02 -6.27
CA LEU A 48 -4.88 2.97 -5.16
C LEU A 48 -5.97 2.60 -4.15
N ASN A 49 -5.57 2.18 -2.95
CA ASN A 49 -6.48 1.85 -1.86
C ASN A 49 -6.43 2.94 -0.79
N LEU A 50 -7.61 3.34 -0.32
CA LEU A 50 -7.80 4.36 0.71
C LEU A 50 -8.25 3.67 2.00
N TRP A 51 -7.43 3.75 3.04
CA TRP A 51 -7.61 2.99 4.27
C TRP A 51 -7.13 3.75 5.51
N ALA A 52 -7.35 3.21 6.72
CA ALA A 52 -6.75 3.71 7.94
C ALA A 52 -6.62 2.60 8.99
N THR A 53 -5.73 2.79 9.97
CA THR A 53 -5.52 1.81 11.06
C THR A 53 -6.73 1.66 11.99
N TRP A 54 -7.55 2.68 12.11
CA TRP A 54 -8.80 2.68 12.89
C TRP A 54 -10.01 2.12 12.14
N CYS A 55 -9.87 1.84 10.84
CA CYS A 55 -10.91 1.24 10.01
C CYS A 55 -10.80 -0.28 10.05
N ALA A 56 -11.55 -0.95 10.90
CA ALA A 56 -11.48 -2.39 11.08
C ALA A 56 -11.68 -3.22 9.78
N PRO A 57 -12.66 -2.92 8.91
CA PRO A 57 -12.78 -3.64 7.64
C PRO A 57 -11.60 -3.37 6.69
N CYS A 58 -11.03 -2.14 6.67
CA CYS A 58 -9.82 -1.86 5.88
C CYS A 58 -8.64 -2.73 6.34
N VAL A 59 -8.43 -2.84 7.65
CA VAL A 59 -7.37 -3.67 8.24
C VAL A 59 -7.54 -5.15 7.89
N LYS A 60 -8.77 -5.62 7.77
CA LYS A 60 -9.11 -7.01 7.41
C LYS A 60 -8.72 -7.34 5.97
N GLU A 61 -8.81 -6.39 5.05
CA GLU A 61 -8.47 -6.63 3.62
C GLU A 61 -6.98 -6.49 3.30
N LEU A 62 -6.16 -5.84 4.15
CA LEU A 62 -4.73 -5.65 3.89
C LEU A 62 -3.97 -6.92 3.49
N PRO A 63 -4.20 -8.10 4.12
CA PRO A 63 -3.54 -9.33 3.70
C PRO A 63 -3.87 -9.75 2.26
N ALA A 64 -5.07 -9.42 1.76
CA ALA A 64 -5.45 -9.67 0.37
C ALA A 64 -4.62 -8.80 -0.59
N PHE A 65 -4.42 -7.52 -0.26
CA PHE A 65 -3.57 -6.62 -1.04
C PHE A 65 -2.12 -7.09 -1.06
N GLU A 66 -1.53 -7.44 0.10
CA GLU A 66 -0.17 -7.98 0.21
C GLU A 66 0.03 -9.21 -0.69
N LYS A 67 -0.88 -10.17 -0.57
CA LYS A 67 -0.81 -11.42 -1.32
C LYS A 67 -0.95 -11.21 -2.81
N VAL A 68 -1.95 -10.41 -3.24
CA VAL A 68 -2.18 -10.16 -4.66
C VAL A 68 -1.08 -9.31 -5.26
N ALA A 69 -0.57 -8.31 -4.54
CA ALA A 69 0.55 -7.49 -5.02
C ALA A 69 1.81 -8.32 -5.30
N ALA A 70 2.08 -9.34 -4.48
CA ALA A 70 3.21 -10.25 -4.68
C ALA A 70 3.11 -11.11 -5.97
N GLU A 71 1.93 -11.19 -6.59
CA GLU A 71 1.69 -11.96 -7.82
C GLU A 71 2.03 -11.16 -9.09
N TYR A 72 2.22 -9.85 -8.98
CA TYR A 72 2.41 -8.97 -10.14
C TYR A 72 3.77 -8.27 -10.10
N ASP A 73 4.35 -8.09 -11.28
CA ASP A 73 5.52 -7.24 -11.46
C ASP A 73 5.13 -5.77 -11.28
N ARG A 74 5.85 -5.04 -10.46
CA ARG A 74 5.65 -3.59 -10.22
C ARG A 74 5.76 -2.73 -11.48
N SER A 75 6.38 -3.25 -12.55
CA SER A 75 6.39 -2.59 -13.85
C SER A 75 5.03 -2.69 -14.59
N LYS A 76 4.15 -3.58 -14.16
CA LYS A 76 2.82 -3.81 -14.74
C LYS A 76 1.68 -3.34 -13.85
N VAL A 77 1.76 -3.65 -12.55
CA VAL A 77 0.74 -3.27 -11.56
C VAL A 77 1.43 -2.64 -10.37
N GLU A 78 1.04 -1.42 -10.04
CA GLU A 78 1.56 -0.68 -8.91
C GLU A 78 0.48 -0.47 -7.86
N PHE A 79 0.74 -0.98 -6.65
CA PHE A 79 -0.15 -0.81 -5.52
C PHE A 79 0.28 0.42 -4.71
N ILE A 80 -0.66 1.30 -4.44
CA ILE A 80 -0.46 2.54 -3.69
C ILE A 80 -1.45 2.54 -2.52
N MET A 81 -0.93 2.33 -1.31
CA MET A 81 -1.73 2.33 -0.09
C MET A 81 -1.71 3.71 0.53
N VAL A 82 -2.83 4.44 0.48
CA VAL A 82 -2.94 5.78 1.06
C VAL A 82 -3.68 5.70 2.40
N SER A 83 -2.94 5.87 3.47
CA SER A 83 -3.51 5.96 4.82
C SER A 83 -4.17 7.32 5.05
N LEU A 84 -5.34 7.29 5.66
CA LEU A 84 -6.10 8.46 6.14
C LEU A 84 -6.00 8.59 7.67
N ASP A 85 -4.98 7.99 8.29
CA ASP A 85 -4.65 8.24 9.69
C ASP A 85 -4.24 9.71 9.88
N PHE A 86 -4.60 10.28 11.01
CA PHE A 86 -4.24 11.68 11.28
C PHE A 86 -2.72 11.88 11.32
N PRO A 87 -2.21 13.02 10.83
CA PRO A 87 -0.77 13.32 10.84
C PRO A 87 -0.10 13.17 12.22
N SER A 88 -0.84 13.47 13.31
CA SER A 88 -0.37 13.29 14.69
C SER A 88 -0.23 11.83 15.12
N GLN A 89 -0.81 10.90 14.39
CA GLN A 89 -0.81 9.45 14.70
C GLN A 89 0.22 8.66 13.91
N ILE A 90 0.96 9.28 12.98
CA ILE A 90 1.93 8.58 12.13
C ILE A 90 2.93 7.79 12.96
N GLU A 91 3.62 8.47 13.89
CA GLU A 91 4.68 7.85 14.70
C GLU A 91 4.13 6.93 15.80
N THR A 92 2.96 7.27 16.36
CA THR A 92 2.42 6.58 17.53
C THR A 92 1.48 5.44 17.21
N GLN A 93 0.90 5.42 16.00
CA GLN A 93 -0.10 4.43 15.61
C GLN A 93 0.24 3.78 14.26
N LEU A 94 0.39 4.55 13.18
CA LEU A 94 0.55 4.00 11.83
C LEU A 94 1.85 3.18 11.69
N ILE A 95 3.01 3.77 11.99
CA ILE A 95 4.30 3.07 11.86
C ILE A 95 4.37 1.83 12.75
N PRO A 96 4.00 1.85 14.05
CA PRO A 96 3.93 0.65 14.87
C PRO A 96 2.97 -0.41 14.32
N PHE A 97 1.82 0.00 13.77
CA PHE A 97 0.85 -0.90 13.15
C PHE A 97 1.48 -1.62 11.94
N LEU A 98 2.09 -0.88 11.00
CA LEU A 98 2.72 -1.45 9.81
C LEU A 98 3.80 -2.47 10.16
N LYS A 99 4.65 -2.14 11.13
CA LYS A 99 5.68 -3.07 11.66
C LYS A 99 5.07 -4.32 12.27
N LYS A 100 4.07 -4.17 13.14
CA LYS A 100 3.39 -5.29 13.81
C LYS A 100 2.70 -6.22 12.81
N ARG A 101 2.12 -5.68 11.75
CA ARG A 101 1.41 -6.42 10.71
C ARG A 101 2.32 -6.90 9.59
N GLN A 102 3.59 -6.52 9.60
CA GLN A 102 4.59 -6.86 8.57
C GLN A 102 4.13 -6.45 7.17
N ILE A 103 3.49 -5.27 7.07
CA ILE A 103 3.07 -4.71 5.78
C ILE A 103 4.32 -4.37 4.96
N THR A 104 4.38 -4.86 3.73
CA THR A 104 5.51 -4.67 2.81
C THR A 104 5.18 -3.73 1.65
N LEU A 105 3.89 -3.44 1.45
CA LEU A 105 3.42 -2.49 0.44
C LEU A 105 3.85 -1.07 0.79
N ASP A 106 4.08 -0.27 -0.26
CA ASP A 106 4.40 1.14 -0.11
C ASP A 106 3.21 1.91 0.45
N VAL A 107 3.34 2.43 1.67
CA VAL A 107 2.30 3.19 2.35
C VAL A 107 2.64 4.67 2.32
N SER A 108 1.69 5.46 1.85
CA SER A 108 1.70 6.92 1.98
C SER A 108 0.62 7.36 2.98
N VAL A 109 0.81 8.50 3.63
CA VAL A 109 -0.22 9.11 4.48
C VAL A 109 -0.64 10.45 3.90
N MET A 110 -1.94 10.66 3.77
CA MET A 110 -2.51 11.94 3.34
C MET A 110 -2.39 12.96 4.47
N MET A 111 -1.69 14.06 4.19
CA MET A 111 -1.48 15.13 5.18
C MET A 111 -2.65 16.13 5.21
N GLU A 112 -3.49 16.16 4.17
CA GLU A 112 -4.69 16.99 4.14
C GLU A 112 -5.84 16.27 4.83
N THR A 113 -6.32 16.85 5.92
CA THR A 113 -7.40 16.28 6.75
C THR A 113 -8.79 16.75 6.34
N ASP A 114 -8.91 17.84 5.58
CA ASP A 114 -10.18 18.22 4.95
C ASP A 114 -10.39 17.39 3.68
N HIS A 115 -11.11 16.32 3.82
CA HIS A 115 -11.36 15.39 2.71
C HIS A 115 -12.15 16.03 1.57
N ASN A 116 -12.96 17.06 1.82
CA ASN A 116 -13.75 17.72 0.79
C ASN A 116 -12.88 18.38 -0.28
N LEU A 117 -11.61 18.69 0.03
CA LEU A 117 -10.69 19.34 -0.91
C LEU A 117 -10.16 18.38 -2.00
N TRP A 118 -10.27 17.06 -1.80
CA TRP A 118 -9.61 16.10 -2.69
C TRP A 118 -10.42 14.84 -3.02
N ILE A 119 -11.57 14.58 -2.35
CA ILE A 119 -12.44 13.43 -2.63
C ILE A 119 -12.78 13.34 -4.12
N GLU A 120 -13.31 14.41 -4.71
CA GLU A 120 -13.72 14.43 -6.12
C GLU A 120 -12.54 14.27 -7.09
N LYS A 121 -11.32 14.57 -6.66
CA LYS A 121 -10.10 14.36 -7.46
C LYS A 121 -9.76 12.88 -7.59
N VAL A 122 -10.06 12.08 -6.55
CA VAL A 122 -9.88 10.63 -6.58
C VAL A 122 -10.93 10.01 -7.51
N ASP A 123 -12.20 10.29 -7.29
CA ASP A 123 -13.27 9.88 -8.19
C ASP A 123 -14.52 10.74 -7.96
N PRO A 124 -15.17 11.27 -9.02
CA PRO A 124 -16.38 12.08 -8.88
C PRO A 124 -17.56 11.36 -8.23
N SER A 125 -17.58 10.03 -8.25
CA SER A 125 -18.63 9.24 -7.60
C SER A 125 -18.36 8.92 -6.13
N TRP A 126 -17.13 9.21 -5.66
CA TRP A 126 -16.75 8.92 -4.28
C TRP A 126 -17.32 9.93 -3.29
N GLN A 127 -18.05 9.44 -2.31
CA GLN A 127 -18.71 10.26 -1.28
C GLN A 127 -17.90 10.35 0.02
N GLY A 128 -16.59 10.00 -0.02
CA GLY A 128 -15.70 10.10 1.13
C GLY A 128 -15.79 8.94 2.13
N ASN A 129 -16.55 7.88 1.84
CA ASN A 129 -16.51 6.69 2.67
C ASN A 129 -15.14 6.03 2.58
N ILE A 130 -14.50 5.81 3.74
CA ILE A 130 -13.26 5.05 3.83
C ILE A 130 -13.53 3.59 3.41
N LEU A 131 -12.47 2.87 2.99
CA LEU A 131 -12.57 1.56 2.37
C LEU A 131 -13.02 1.69 0.91
N SER A 132 -12.11 2.16 0.10
CA SER A 132 -12.36 2.33 -1.34
C SER A 132 -11.09 2.09 -2.12
N THR A 133 -11.23 1.47 -3.29
CA THR A 133 -10.10 1.17 -4.17
C THR A 133 -10.33 1.76 -5.56
N LEU A 134 -9.38 2.54 -6.04
CA LEU A 134 -9.37 3.05 -7.40
C LEU A 134 -8.37 2.27 -8.24
N PHE A 135 -8.83 1.71 -9.34
CA PHE A 135 -8.01 1.11 -10.38
C PHE A 135 -7.93 2.08 -11.56
N PHE A 136 -6.73 2.41 -12.02
CA PHE A 136 -6.59 3.29 -13.18
C PHE A 136 -5.33 3.03 -14.00
N ASN A 137 -5.47 3.21 -15.33
CA ASN A 137 -4.40 3.33 -16.29
C ASN A 137 -4.74 4.47 -17.22
N ASN A 138 -4.04 5.59 -17.07
CA ASN A 138 -4.35 6.81 -17.81
C ASN A 138 -3.90 6.75 -19.28
N SER A 139 -2.94 5.90 -19.64
CA SER A 139 -2.53 5.68 -21.03
C SER A 139 -3.66 5.01 -21.82
N ASP A 140 -4.31 4.02 -21.23
CA ASP A 140 -5.43 3.28 -21.83
C ASP A 140 -6.80 3.89 -21.51
N ARG A 141 -6.84 4.98 -20.74
CA ARG A 141 -8.08 5.61 -20.24
C ARG A 141 -8.97 4.63 -19.45
N LYS A 142 -8.38 3.62 -18.84
CA LYS A 142 -9.09 2.68 -17.98
C LYS A 142 -9.19 3.25 -16.57
N ARG A 143 -10.39 3.27 -16.01
CA ARG A 143 -10.63 3.73 -14.65
C ARG A 143 -11.81 2.97 -14.08
N HIS A 144 -11.67 2.49 -12.85
CA HIS A 144 -12.74 1.83 -12.12
C HIS A 144 -12.62 2.13 -10.63
N PHE A 145 -13.65 2.72 -10.08
CA PHE A 145 -13.76 2.99 -8.64
C PHE A 145 -14.60 1.88 -8.00
N HIS A 146 -14.03 1.22 -6.98
CA HIS A 146 -14.69 0.19 -6.19
C HIS A 146 -14.93 0.73 -4.77
N PRO A 147 -16.17 1.06 -4.41
CA PRO A 147 -16.52 1.44 -3.04
C PRO A 147 -16.71 0.17 -2.18
N GLY A 148 -16.18 0.18 -0.96
CA GLY A 148 -16.36 -0.91 -0.02
C GLY A 148 -15.23 -1.95 -0.02
N GLU A 149 -15.46 -3.01 0.77
CA GLU A 149 -14.49 -4.11 0.96
C GLU A 149 -14.25 -4.85 -0.37
N ILE A 150 -13.01 -5.21 -0.63
CA ILE A 150 -12.62 -6.01 -1.80
C ILE A 150 -11.83 -7.24 -1.36
N ASP A 151 -12.24 -8.43 -1.78
CA ASP A 151 -11.52 -9.66 -1.47
C ASP A 151 -10.45 -10.00 -2.53
N GLU A 152 -9.62 -11.03 -2.24
CA GLU A 152 -8.56 -11.48 -3.13
C GLU A 152 -9.06 -11.81 -4.54
N ASN A 153 -10.21 -12.46 -4.66
CA ASN A 153 -10.73 -12.93 -5.95
C ASN A 153 -11.21 -11.77 -6.80
N GLU A 154 -11.93 -10.84 -6.18
CA GLU A 154 -12.41 -9.63 -6.85
C GLU A 154 -11.23 -8.72 -7.23
N LEU A 155 -10.23 -8.56 -6.34
CA LEU A 155 -9.02 -7.80 -6.62
C LEU A 155 -8.28 -8.36 -7.86
N ARG A 156 -8.05 -9.69 -7.92
CA ARG A 156 -7.46 -10.34 -9.09
C ARG A 156 -8.30 -10.19 -10.35
N LYS A 157 -9.61 -10.32 -10.23
CA LYS A 157 -10.55 -10.17 -11.35
C LYS A 157 -10.50 -8.76 -11.93
N MET A 158 -10.49 -7.73 -11.06
CA MET A 158 -10.39 -6.34 -11.48
C MET A 158 -9.05 -6.05 -12.16
N ILE A 159 -7.95 -6.51 -11.59
CA ILE A 159 -6.62 -6.36 -12.18
C ILE A 159 -6.59 -7.01 -13.57
N LYS A 160 -6.99 -8.28 -13.69
CA LYS A 160 -7.01 -9.00 -14.97
C LYS A 160 -7.89 -8.35 -16.04
N LYS A 161 -8.96 -7.69 -15.65
CA LYS A 161 -9.85 -6.97 -16.55
C LYS A 161 -9.23 -5.67 -17.07
N LEU A 162 -8.36 -5.04 -16.29
CA LEU A 162 -7.87 -3.68 -16.54
C LEU A 162 -6.41 -3.60 -17.00
N ILE A 163 -5.66 -4.72 -16.91
CA ILE A 163 -4.32 -4.82 -17.51
C ILE A 163 -4.42 -4.72 -19.02
#